data_a88816fcec3e206a2b4026827ce60c07
#
_entry.id   a88816fcec3e206a2b4026827ce60c07
#
_cell.length_a   1.000
_cell.length_b   1.000
_cell.length_c   1.000
_cell.angle_alpha   90.00
_cell.angle_beta   90.00
_cell.angle_gamma   90.00
#
_symmetry.space_group_name_H-M   'P 1'
#
loop_
_entity.id
_entity.type
_entity.pdbx_description
1 polymer ?
#
loop_
_entity_poly.entity_id
_entity_poly.type
_entity_poly.pdbx_seq_one_letter_code
_entity_poly.pdbx_strand_id
1 'polypeptide(L)'
;MRIWQHLKHLKRPPWRTLVVFIAIFGLTGLGYYLWSPGKTVRDGRHDLRSNGIWLQHGWLGDDLWFKRNQKDKALFRDDQRMQNLADLLTDHGVKYLFPHLCPCDPGGTIAPVDPVQTERFLDHFANFQVIPWVGGVLDIQCFPTSPLWRANFVASVVNLLQSHPRLAGVQINIEPMPTGNADFLLLLDDIRQAMPVGKIVSVAAYPPPTLWHPVPAVHWEQKYFRQVARRVDQLAPMMYDTAIRFPKCYQHLMSSWTTDIVEWSEGTQVLFGIPVYSDAGVEYHYPNVENLHNALLGIHAGLSKYTFLPTNYAGVAMYCAWEMDQQEWDYFEREFEKKEKEP
;
A
#
# COMPACT_ATOMS: atom_id res chain seq x y z
N MET A 1 -34.33 -39.30 7.15
CA MET A 1 -33.81 -40.61 7.51
C MET A 1 -33.17 -41.37 6.32
N ARG A 2 -32.63 -40.69 5.27
CA ARG A 2 -32.00 -41.32 4.07
C ARG A 2 -30.51 -40.99 3.87
N ILE A 3 -29.91 -40.12 4.68
CA ILE A 3 -28.51 -39.71 4.53
C ILE A 3 -27.54 -40.69 5.21
N TRP A 4 -28.01 -41.46 6.19
CA TRP A 4 -27.15 -42.40 6.96
C TRP A 4 -26.89 -43.75 6.27
N GLN A 5 -27.55 -44.06 5.15
CA GLN A 5 -27.35 -45.35 4.46
C GLN A 5 -26.19 -45.32 3.43
N HIS A 6 -25.73 -44.16 2.99
CA HIS A 6 -24.63 -44.07 2.02
C HIS A 6 -23.23 -44.08 2.63
N LEU A 7 -23.09 -43.91 3.97
CA LEU A 7 -21.78 -43.94 4.64
C LEU A 7 -21.27 -45.35 4.96
N LYS A 8 -22.10 -46.41 4.78
CA LYS A 8 -21.72 -47.78 5.12
C LYS A 8 -20.85 -48.49 4.08
N HIS A 9 -20.59 -47.90 2.91
CA HIS A 9 -19.78 -48.49 1.86
C HIS A 9 -18.40 -47.84 1.64
N LEU A 10 -18.00 -46.87 2.47
CA LEU A 10 -16.62 -46.42 2.46
C LEU A 10 -15.74 -47.52 3.08
N LYS A 11 -15.09 -48.32 2.19
CA LYS A 11 -14.05 -49.22 2.62
C LYS A 11 -13.02 -48.42 3.42
N ARG A 12 -12.77 -48.81 4.67
CA ARG A 12 -11.70 -48.18 5.48
C ARG A 12 -10.42 -48.19 4.65
N PRO A 13 -9.75 -47.03 4.47
CA PRO A 13 -8.50 -47.02 3.73
C PRO A 13 -7.55 -48.02 4.37
N PRO A 14 -6.81 -48.80 3.58
CA PRO A 14 -5.86 -49.76 4.12
C PRO A 14 -4.91 -48.98 5.06
N TRP A 15 -4.57 -49.56 6.23
CA TRP A 15 -3.74 -48.92 7.25
C TRP A 15 -2.44 -48.33 6.68
N ARG A 16 -1.89 -48.93 5.61
CA ARG A 16 -0.72 -48.39 4.87
C ARG A 16 -0.99 -47.03 4.27
N THR A 17 -2.17 -46.80 3.71
CA THR A 17 -2.57 -45.48 3.16
C THR A 17 -2.66 -44.43 4.29
N LEU A 18 -3.21 -44.80 5.45
CA LEU A 18 -3.26 -43.94 6.61
C LEU A 18 -1.87 -43.56 7.10
N VAL A 19 -0.95 -44.52 7.20
CA VAL A 19 0.45 -44.27 7.60
C VAL A 19 1.15 -43.35 6.60
N VAL A 20 0.94 -43.54 5.30
CA VAL A 20 1.50 -42.63 4.27
C VAL A 20 0.96 -41.21 4.41
N PHE A 21 -0.34 -41.04 4.64
CA PHE A 21 -0.91 -39.74 4.86
C PHE A 21 -0.33 -39.05 6.12
N ILE A 22 -0.22 -39.79 7.24
CA ILE A 22 0.38 -39.26 8.48
C ILE A 22 1.84 -38.87 8.25
N ALA A 23 2.60 -39.70 7.53
CA ALA A 23 3.99 -39.38 7.20
C ALA A 23 4.11 -38.12 6.31
N ILE A 24 3.27 -37.99 5.28
CA ILE A 24 3.24 -36.80 4.41
C ILE A 24 2.88 -35.57 5.23
N PHE A 25 1.81 -35.61 6.06
CA PHE A 25 1.43 -34.49 6.90
C PHE A 25 2.52 -34.14 7.92
N GLY A 26 3.15 -35.13 8.53
CA GLY A 26 4.26 -34.94 9.47
C GLY A 26 5.47 -34.30 8.79
N LEU A 27 5.85 -34.77 7.62
CA LEU A 27 6.97 -34.21 6.84
C LEU A 27 6.66 -32.79 6.34
N THR A 28 5.44 -32.54 5.88
CA THR A 28 5.00 -31.20 5.46
C THR A 28 5.00 -30.23 6.64
N GLY A 29 4.47 -30.66 7.79
CA GLY A 29 4.48 -29.86 9.01
C GLY A 29 5.90 -29.55 9.50
N LEU A 30 6.78 -30.55 9.50
CA LEU A 30 8.20 -30.37 9.84
C LEU A 30 8.89 -29.44 8.82
N GLY A 31 8.64 -29.63 7.54
CA GLY A 31 9.17 -28.76 6.48
C GLY A 31 8.74 -27.30 6.69
N TYR A 32 7.45 -27.07 6.95
CA TYR A 32 6.96 -25.72 7.29
C TYR A 32 7.58 -25.16 8.58
N TYR A 33 7.75 -25.98 9.61
CA TYR A 33 8.38 -25.56 10.86
C TYR A 33 9.84 -25.13 10.65
N LEU A 34 10.62 -25.89 9.89
CA LEU A 34 12.03 -25.60 9.61
C LEU A 34 12.22 -24.49 8.56
N TRP A 35 11.22 -24.22 7.74
CA TRP A 35 11.29 -23.17 6.73
C TRP A 35 11.31 -21.77 7.37
N SER A 36 12.28 -20.93 6.99
CA SER A 36 12.46 -19.57 7.51
C SER A 36 12.60 -18.57 6.36
N PRO A 37 11.50 -18.14 5.72
CA PRO A 37 11.52 -17.23 4.58
C PRO A 37 11.75 -15.77 4.94
N GLY A 38 11.45 -15.39 6.18
CA GLY A 38 11.68 -14.06 6.70
C GLY A 38 13.10 -13.88 7.24
N LYS A 39 13.54 -12.64 7.38
CA LYS A 39 14.84 -12.27 7.95
C LYS A 39 14.70 -11.10 8.91
N THR A 40 15.34 -11.19 10.07
CA THR A 40 15.45 -10.06 11.01
C THR A 40 16.70 -9.25 10.66
N VAL A 41 16.53 -7.92 10.53
CA VAL A 41 17.63 -6.96 10.30
C VAL A 41 17.37 -5.75 11.20
N ARG A 42 18.18 -5.56 12.23
CA ARG A 42 18.00 -4.54 13.28
C ARG A 42 19.04 -3.44 13.27
N ASP A 43 19.82 -3.34 12.22
CA ASP A 43 20.87 -2.32 12.10
C ASP A 43 20.45 -1.10 11.27
N GLY A 44 19.16 -1.04 10.93
CA GLY A 44 18.58 0.07 10.18
C GLY A 44 19.09 0.24 8.76
N ARG A 45 19.84 -0.76 8.22
CA ARG A 45 20.44 -0.65 6.87
C ARG A 45 19.40 -0.54 5.75
N HIS A 46 18.17 -0.93 6.00
CA HIS A 46 17.07 -0.85 5.03
C HIS A 46 16.19 0.39 5.22
N ASP A 47 16.40 1.17 6.28
CA ASP A 47 15.71 2.44 6.47
C ASP A 47 16.51 3.57 5.83
N LEU A 48 15.92 4.21 4.84
CA LEU A 48 16.44 5.40 4.17
C LEU A 48 15.84 6.70 4.73
N ARG A 49 15.06 6.62 5.80
CA ARG A 49 14.29 7.75 6.38
C ARG A 49 13.52 8.52 5.29
N SER A 50 12.94 7.77 4.38
CA SER A 50 12.14 8.25 3.25
C SER A 50 10.83 7.47 3.14
N ASN A 51 10.29 7.05 4.30
CA ASN A 51 9.09 6.25 4.39
C ASN A 51 7.84 7.07 4.01
N GLY A 52 6.76 6.38 3.69
CA GLY A 52 5.47 6.98 3.40
C GLY A 52 4.38 6.50 4.37
N ILE A 53 3.28 7.24 4.45
CA ILE A 53 2.13 6.84 5.23
C ILE A 53 0.83 7.39 4.64
N TRP A 54 -0.22 6.57 4.61
CA TRP A 54 -1.55 7.01 4.22
C TRP A 54 -2.28 7.63 5.41
N LEU A 55 -2.84 8.82 5.19
CA LEU A 55 -3.62 9.56 6.16
C LEU A 55 -5.10 9.56 5.78
N GLN A 56 -5.99 9.49 6.76
CA GLN A 56 -7.44 9.52 6.53
C GLN A 56 -7.93 10.86 5.98
N HIS A 57 -9.22 10.92 5.68
CA HIS A 57 -9.94 12.15 5.34
C HIS A 57 -9.82 13.24 6.42
N GLY A 58 -9.97 14.50 6.01
CA GLY A 58 -10.09 15.65 6.89
C GLY A 58 -8.87 16.56 6.96
N TRP A 59 -7.68 16.02 6.76
CA TRP A 59 -6.44 16.80 6.90
C TRP A 59 -6.36 17.97 5.91
N LEU A 60 -6.82 17.77 4.66
CA LEU A 60 -6.84 18.82 3.64
C LEU A 60 -8.18 19.58 3.55
N GLY A 61 -9.13 19.26 4.44
CA GLY A 61 -10.39 19.98 4.47
C GLY A 61 -11.43 19.55 3.44
N ASP A 62 -11.51 18.26 3.15
CA ASP A 62 -12.54 17.63 2.32
C ASP A 62 -13.90 17.55 3.06
N ASP A 63 -14.42 18.70 3.45
CA ASP A 63 -15.59 18.87 4.32
C ASP A 63 -16.87 18.23 3.79
N LEU A 64 -17.00 18.14 2.46
CA LEU A 64 -18.15 17.48 1.85
C LEU A 64 -18.19 15.99 2.17
N TRP A 65 -17.04 15.33 2.31
CA TRP A 65 -16.97 13.94 2.73
C TRP A 65 -17.52 13.77 4.15
N PHE A 66 -17.12 14.64 5.09
CA PHE A 66 -17.61 14.61 6.47
C PHE A 66 -19.11 14.85 6.54
N LYS A 67 -19.63 15.83 5.79
CA LYS A 67 -21.07 16.09 5.70
C LYS A 67 -21.86 14.89 5.17
N ARG A 68 -21.38 14.26 4.11
CA ARG A 68 -22.03 13.09 3.49
C ARG A 68 -22.03 11.88 4.42
N ASN A 69 -20.96 11.68 5.18
CA ASN A 69 -20.77 10.53 6.08
C ASN A 69 -21.22 10.83 7.52
N GLN A 70 -21.78 12.02 7.81
CA GLN A 70 -22.23 12.44 9.13
C GLN A 70 -21.13 12.31 10.22
N LYS A 71 -19.87 12.59 9.86
CA LYS A 71 -18.72 12.53 10.75
C LYS A 71 -18.29 13.92 11.21
N ASP A 72 -17.65 13.98 12.38
CA ASP A 72 -17.07 15.22 12.91
C ASP A 72 -15.68 15.45 12.34
N LYS A 73 -15.44 16.67 11.87
CA LYS A 73 -14.14 17.12 11.33
C LYS A 73 -13.29 17.88 12.33
N ALA A 74 -13.80 18.20 13.53
CA ALA A 74 -13.14 19.07 14.50
C ALA A 74 -11.72 18.59 14.85
N LEU A 75 -11.52 17.27 14.95
CA LEU A 75 -10.22 16.66 15.25
C LEU A 75 -9.12 16.98 14.21
N PHE A 76 -9.51 17.31 12.97
CA PHE A 76 -8.56 17.65 11.89
C PHE A 76 -8.28 19.14 11.81
N ARG A 77 -8.90 19.94 12.71
CA ARG A 77 -8.73 21.39 12.84
C ARG A 77 -7.92 21.77 14.08
N ASP A 78 -7.41 20.80 14.82
CA ASP A 78 -6.63 20.98 16.05
C ASP A 78 -5.14 21.11 15.72
N ASP A 79 -4.54 22.28 16.01
CA ASP A 79 -3.12 22.54 15.75
C ASP A 79 -2.20 21.64 16.55
N GLN A 80 -2.55 21.37 17.83
CA GLN A 80 -1.72 20.53 18.68
C GLN A 80 -1.69 19.09 18.15
N ARG A 81 -2.83 18.63 17.66
CA ARG A 81 -2.90 17.30 17.03
C ARG A 81 -2.08 17.24 15.73
N MET A 82 -2.14 18.27 14.89
CA MET A 82 -1.31 18.34 13.68
C MET A 82 0.18 18.35 14.03
N GLN A 83 0.57 19.15 15.03
CA GLN A 83 1.96 19.21 15.49
C GLN A 83 2.43 17.87 16.05
N ASN A 84 1.66 17.26 16.95
CA ASN A 84 2.00 15.95 17.51
C ASN A 84 2.16 14.87 16.43
N LEU A 85 1.31 14.89 15.40
CA LEU A 85 1.44 13.97 14.28
C LEU A 85 2.69 14.28 13.44
N ALA A 86 2.98 15.54 13.17
CA ALA A 86 4.17 15.95 12.41
C ALA A 86 5.47 15.53 13.14
N ASP A 87 5.52 15.73 14.46
CA ASP A 87 6.65 15.34 15.30
C ASP A 87 6.83 13.80 15.26
N LEU A 88 5.77 13.05 15.53
CA LEU A 88 5.77 11.58 15.46
C LEU A 88 6.28 11.07 14.12
N LEU A 89 5.76 11.60 13.02
CA LEU A 89 6.15 11.16 11.68
C LEU A 89 7.59 11.55 11.32
N THR A 90 8.07 12.68 11.83
CA THR A 90 9.46 13.12 11.67
C THR A 90 10.41 12.18 12.41
N ASP A 91 10.10 11.85 13.66
CA ASP A 91 10.89 10.96 14.51
C ASP A 91 11.04 9.58 13.85
N HIS A 92 9.97 9.09 13.23
CA HIS A 92 9.96 7.79 12.54
C HIS A 92 10.36 7.83 11.06
N GLY A 93 11.04 8.89 10.60
CA GLY A 93 11.64 8.95 9.26
C GLY A 93 10.62 8.89 8.12
N VAL A 94 9.40 9.34 8.35
CA VAL A 94 8.39 9.50 7.32
C VAL A 94 8.68 10.76 6.51
N LYS A 95 8.60 10.65 5.19
CA LYS A 95 8.82 11.74 4.25
C LYS A 95 7.60 12.01 3.38
N TYR A 96 6.88 10.97 2.99
CA TYR A 96 5.76 11.06 2.06
C TYR A 96 4.44 10.87 2.79
N LEU A 97 3.52 11.83 2.61
CA LEU A 97 2.18 11.78 3.18
C LEU A 97 1.15 11.65 2.07
N PHE A 98 0.25 10.69 2.21
CA PHE A 98 -0.83 10.44 1.25
C PHE A 98 -2.19 10.73 1.90
N PRO A 99 -2.59 12.02 2.09
CA PRO A 99 -3.91 12.34 2.64
C PRO A 99 -5.03 11.95 1.69
N HIS A 100 -6.10 11.36 2.23
CA HIS A 100 -7.19 10.76 1.48
C HIS A 100 -8.14 11.83 0.90
N LEU A 101 -8.32 11.82 -0.41
CA LEU A 101 -9.30 12.63 -1.14
C LEU A 101 -10.18 11.79 -2.09
N CYS A 102 -10.12 10.46 -1.96
CA CYS A 102 -11.04 9.58 -2.70
C CYS A 102 -12.43 9.52 -2.03
N PRO A 103 -13.50 9.18 -2.75
CA PRO A 103 -13.50 9.05 -4.21
C PRO A 103 -13.69 10.41 -4.90
N CYS A 104 -13.22 10.52 -6.15
CA CYS A 104 -13.70 11.57 -7.04
C CYS A 104 -15.18 11.35 -7.38
N ASP A 105 -15.85 12.36 -7.92
CA ASP A 105 -17.21 12.18 -8.42
C ASP A 105 -17.21 11.40 -9.76
N PRO A 106 -18.35 10.83 -10.18
CA PRO A 106 -18.45 10.11 -11.45
C PRO A 106 -18.18 10.95 -12.70
N GLY A 107 -18.12 12.28 -12.58
CA GLY A 107 -17.75 13.20 -13.64
C GLY A 107 -16.23 13.41 -13.75
N GLY A 108 -15.45 12.85 -12.82
CA GLY A 108 -13.98 12.98 -12.78
C GLY A 108 -13.48 14.13 -11.91
N THR A 109 -14.33 14.77 -11.09
CA THR A 109 -13.91 15.88 -10.23
C THR A 109 -13.48 15.39 -8.85
N ILE A 110 -12.30 15.78 -8.40
CA ILE A 110 -11.84 15.58 -7.02
C ILE A 110 -12.68 16.48 -6.10
N ALA A 111 -13.10 15.95 -4.95
CA ALA A 111 -13.84 16.74 -3.98
C ALA A 111 -13.07 18.02 -3.59
N PRO A 112 -13.74 19.18 -3.51
CA PRO A 112 -13.07 20.41 -3.15
C PRO A 112 -12.55 20.33 -1.71
N VAL A 113 -11.36 20.89 -1.50
CA VAL A 113 -10.74 21.05 -0.19
C VAL A 113 -10.98 22.45 0.36
N ASP A 114 -10.93 22.61 1.68
CA ASP A 114 -10.96 23.93 2.32
C ASP A 114 -9.55 24.56 2.21
N PRO A 115 -9.39 25.68 1.48
CA PRO A 115 -8.07 26.27 1.26
C PRO A 115 -7.38 26.69 2.57
N VAL A 116 -8.12 27.19 3.56
CA VAL A 116 -7.57 27.62 4.84
C VAL A 116 -7.02 26.43 5.60
N GLN A 117 -7.77 25.33 5.65
CA GLN A 117 -7.32 24.11 6.30
C GLN A 117 -6.15 23.45 5.56
N THR A 118 -6.19 23.43 4.23
CA THR A 118 -5.09 22.87 3.44
C THR A 118 -3.78 23.61 3.71
N GLU A 119 -3.79 24.95 3.69
CA GLU A 119 -2.59 25.74 3.96
C GLU A 119 -2.11 25.56 5.41
N ARG A 120 -3.04 25.53 6.38
CA ARG A 120 -2.74 25.26 7.78
C ARG A 120 -2.07 23.87 7.98
N PHE A 121 -2.59 22.85 7.33
CA PHE A 121 -1.95 21.52 7.31
C PHE A 121 -0.55 21.59 6.71
N LEU A 122 -0.39 22.24 5.56
CA LEU A 122 0.90 22.38 4.89
C LEU A 122 1.92 23.20 5.69
N ASP A 123 1.48 24.08 6.61
CA ASP A 123 2.36 24.79 7.53
C ASP A 123 2.97 23.84 8.57
N HIS A 124 2.16 22.98 9.20
CA HIS A 124 2.64 21.98 10.16
C HIS A 124 3.51 20.89 9.50
N PHE A 125 3.21 20.54 8.24
CA PHE A 125 3.90 19.50 7.49
C PHE A 125 4.84 20.03 6.41
N ALA A 126 5.47 21.19 6.64
CA ALA A 126 6.33 21.86 5.65
C ALA A 126 7.57 21.04 5.22
N ASN A 127 8.04 20.13 6.07
CA ASN A 127 9.19 19.26 5.80
C ASN A 127 8.82 17.95 5.08
N PHE A 128 7.54 17.72 4.83
CA PHE A 128 7.04 16.51 4.21
C PHE A 128 6.68 16.73 2.73
N GLN A 129 6.72 15.65 1.97
CA GLN A 129 6.17 15.61 0.61
C GLN A 129 4.70 15.20 0.70
N VAL A 130 3.80 16.18 0.71
CA VAL A 130 2.35 15.94 0.79
C VAL A 130 1.81 15.65 -0.62
N ILE A 131 1.35 14.43 -0.84
CA ILE A 131 0.92 13.87 -2.11
C ILE A 131 -0.51 13.31 -1.95
N PRO A 132 -1.56 14.12 -2.09
CA PRO A 132 -2.94 13.67 -1.89
C PRO A 132 -3.27 12.41 -2.69
N TRP A 133 -3.96 11.48 -2.04
CA TRP A 133 -4.43 10.22 -2.61
C TRP A 133 -5.79 10.43 -3.26
N VAL A 134 -5.85 10.33 -4.59
CA VAL A 134 -6.99 10.67 -5.43
C VAL A 134 -7.36 9.52 -6.37
N GLY A 135 -8.64 9.41 -6.73
CA GLY A 135 -9.16 8.33 -7.58
C GLY A 135 -10.48 7.79 -7.05
N GLY A 136 -10.60 6.47 -6.97
CA GLY A 136 -11.80 5.78 -6.49
C GLY A 136 -12.01 4.43 -7.16
N VAL A 137 -13.25 3.93 -7.12
CA VAL A 137 -13.60 2.61 -7.65
C VAL A 137 -13.82 2.68 -9.17
N LEU A 138 -13.12 1.80 -9.90
CA LEU A 138 -13.26 1.64 -11.35
C LEU A 138 -14.73 1.31 -11.71
N ASP A 139 -15.23 1.92 -12.78
CA ASP A 139 -16.59 1.75 -13.30
C ASP A 139 -17.72 2.17 -12.34
N ILE A 140 -17.37 2.81 -11.19
CA ILE A 140 -18.35 3.41 -10.26
C ILE A 140 -18.10 4.93 -10.15
N GLN A 141 -16.88 5.36 -9.81
CA GLN A 141 -16.47 6.76 -9.78
C GLN A 141 -15.44 7.07 -10.85
N CYS A 142 -14.64 6.09 -11.24
CA CYS A 142 -13.55 6.27 -12.17
C CYS A 142 -13.82 5.59 -13.51
N PHE A 143 -13.79 6.36 -14.59
CA PHE A 143 -14.10 5.88 -15.96
C PHE A 143 -12.96 6.23 -16.93
N PRO A 144 -11.73 5.67 -16.77
CA PRO A 144 -10.59 6.02 -17.62
C PRO A 144 -10.80 5.72 -19.10
N THR A 145 -11.74 4.86 -19.45
CA THR A 145 -12.18 4.60 -20.84
C THR A 145 -12.84 5.82 -21.50
N SER A 146 -13.43 6.74 -20.70
CA SER A 146 -14.07 7.96 -21.20
C SER A 146 -13.05 9.09 -21.37
N PRO A 147 -12.80 9.59 -22.58
CA PRO A 147 -11.92 10.74 -22.77
C PRO A 147 -12.37 11.99 -22.02
N LEU A 148 -13.69 12.22 -21.94
CA LEU A 148 -14.26 13.34 -21.19
C LEU A 148 -13.96 13.22 -19.69
N TRP A 149 -14.14 12.01 -19.11
CA TRP A 149 -13.82 11.78 -17.72
C TRP A 149 -12.32 12.02 -17.46
N ARG A 150 -11.44 11.48 -18.31
CA ARG A 150 -9.99 11.70 -18.17
C ARG A 150 -9.66 13.20 -18.20
N ALA A 151 -10.21 13.95 -19.17
CA ALA A 151 -9.98 15.39 -19.25
C ALA A 151 -10.42 16.14 -18.00
N ASN A 152 -11.60 15.80 -17.44
CA ASN A 152 -12.12 16.40 -16.20
C ASN A 152 -11.24 16.03 -15.00
N PHE A 153 -10.83 14.76 -14.88
CA PHE A 153 -10.00 14.31 -13.77
C PHE A 153 -8.61 14.98 -13.81
N VAL A 154 -7.99 15.03 -14.97
CA VAL A 154 -6.70 15.73 -15.18
C VAL A 154 -6.82 17.22 -14.85
N ALA A 155 -7.87 17.89 -15.34
CA ALA A 155 -8.11 19.29 -15.00
C ALA A 155 -8.30 19.50 -13.49
N SER A 156 -9.00 18.60 -12.84
CA SER A 156 -9.21 18.64 -11.37
C SER A 156 -7.91 18.43 -10.59
N VAL A 157 -7.06 17.51 -11.01
CA VAL A 157 -5.70 17.32 -10.44
C VAL A 157 -4.85 18.58 -10.61
N VAL A 158 -4.82 19.16 -11.82
CA VAL A 158 -4.05 20.38 -12.11
C VAL A 158 -4.57 21.55 -11.25
N ASN A 159 -5.88 21.73 -11.16
CA ASN A 159 -6.48 22.78 -10.35
C ASN A 159 -6.12 22.63 -8.86
N LEU A 160 -6.14 21.41 -8.31
CA LEU A 160 -5.72 21.16 -6.94
C LEU A 160 -4.27 21.61 -6.70
N LEU A 161 -3.35 21.24 -7.59
CA LEU A 161 -1.92 21.56 -7.47
C LEU A 161 -1.61 23.02 -7.73
N GLN A 162 -2.37 23.70 -8.59
CA GLN A 162 -2.23 25.13 -8.86
C GLN A 162 -2.79 25.97 -7.70
N SER A 163 -3.90 25.55 -7.11
CA SER A 163 -4.49 26.19 -5.93
C SER A 163 -3.63 26.03 -4.68
N HIS A 164 -2.90 24.91 -4.57
CA HIS A 164 -2.04 24.57 -3.44
C HIS A 164 -0.63 24.20 -3.92
N PRO A 165 0.18 25.17 -4.33
CA PRO A 165 1.49 24.90 -4.95
C PRO A 165 2.51 24.24 -4.01
N ARG A 166 2.26 24.19 -2.69
CA ARG A 166 3.08 23.45 -1.71
C ARG A 166 2.81 21.94 -1.71
N LEU A 167 1.70 21.48 -2.28
CA LEU A 167 1.50 20.03 -2.50
C LEU A 167 2.60 19.50 -3.41
N ALA A 168 3.23 18.40 -3.01
CA ALA A 168 4.36 17.83 -3.77
C ALA A 168 3.95 17.10 -5.04
N GLY A 169 2.70 16.68 -5.14
CA GLY A 169 2.17 15.93 -6.29
C GLY A 169 0.81 15.31 -5.97
N VAL A 170 0.47 14.23 -6.66
CA VAL A 170 -0.73 13.41 -6.39
C VAL A 170 -0.39 11.93 -6.46
N GLN A 171 -1.08 11.12 -5.66
CA GLN A 171 -1.07 9.67 -5.75
C GLN A 171 -2.38 9.18 -6.37
N ILE A 172 -2.27 8.49 -7.50
CA ILE A 172 -3.43 7.94 -8.22
C ILE A 172 -3.74 6.55 -7.67
N ASN A 173 -4.98 6.38 -7.25
CA ASN A 173 -5.50 5.08 -6.82
C ASN A 173 -6.88 4.82 -7.43
N ILE A 174 -6.95 3.92 -8.40
CA ILE A 174 -8.20 3.46 -9.02
C ILE A 174 -8.26 1.95 -8.87
N GLU A 175 -9.25 1.47 -8.14
CA GLU A 175 -9.38 0.05 -7.77
C GLU A 175 -10.74 -0.55 -8.15
N PRO A 176 -10.76 -1.82 -8.57
CA PRO A 176 -9.60 -2.62 -9.00
C PRO A 176 -9.11 -2.17 -10.38
N MET A 177 -7.81 -2.05 -10.57
CA MET A 177 -7.22 -1.71 -11.86
C MET A 177 -6.60 -2.98 -12.50
N PRO A 178 -7.24 -3.60 -13.49
CA PRO A 178 -6.75 -4.84 -14.07
C PRO A 178 -5.46 -4.64 -14.87
N THR A 179 -4.61 -5.66 -14.87
CA THR A 179 -3.41 -5.68 -15.71
C THR A 179 -3.77 -5.48 -17.20
N GLY A 180 -2.94 -4.74 -17.92
CA GLY A 180 -3.14 -4.49 -19.35
C GLY A 180 -4.15 -3.39 -19.69
N ASN A 181 -4.68 -2.66 -18.71
CA ASN A 181 -5.62 -1.56 -18.97
C ASN A 181 -4.91 -0.40 -19.68
N ALA A 182 -5.20 -0.27 -20.99
CA ALA A 182 -4.58 0.76 -21.83
C ALA A 182 -5.09 2.18 -21.50
N ASP A 183 -6.35 2.30 -21.08
CA ASP A 183 -6.96 3.60 -20.77
C ASP A 183 -6.39 4.19 -19.48
N PHE A 184 -5.97 3.35 -18.53
CA PHE A 184 -5.22 3.80 -17.36
C PHE A 184 -3.84 4.31 -17.73
N LEU A 185 -3.14 3.67 -18.69
CA LEU A 185 -1.87 4.19 -19.19
C LEU A 185 -2.05 5.55 -19.90
N LEU A 186 -3.12 5.72 -20.68
CA LEU A 186 -3.47 7.01 -21.29
C LEU A 186 -3.76 8.07 -20.21
N LEU A 187 -4.49 7.72 -19.14
CA LEU A 187 -4.73 8.64 -18.03
C LEU A 187 -3.41 9.12 -17.40
N LEU A 188 -2.46 8.21 -17.17
CA LEU A 188 -1.15 8.56 -16.60
C LEU A 188 -0.34 9.47 -17.55
N ASP A 189 -0.39 9.21 -18.87
CA ASP A 189 0.23 10.06 -19.88
C ASP A 189 -0.43 11.46 -19.91
N ASP A 190 -1.77 11.53 -19.86
CA ASP A 190 -2.53 12.79 -19.81
C ASP A 190 -2.17 13.61 -18.54
N ILE A 191 -2.11 12.94 -17.37
CA ILE A 191 -1.70 13.58 -16.11
C ILE A 191 -0.27 14.10 -16.22
N ARG A 192 0.68 13.28 -16.69
CA ARG A 192 2.08 13.66 -16.82
C ARG A 192 2.27 14.89 -17.72
N GLN A 193 1.53 14.94 -18.82
CA GLN A 193 1.59 16.06 -19.76
C GLN A 193 1.03 17.36 -19.16
N ALA A 194 0.00 17.29 -18.34
CA ALA A 194 -0.71 18.46 -17.82
C ALA A 194 -0.16 18.97 -16.48
N MET A 195 0.55 18.14 -15.72
CA MET A 195 1.03 18.49 -14.38
C MET A 195 2.06 19.63 -14.40
N PRO A 196 2.02 20.52 -13.40
CA PRO A 196 3.07 21.52 -13.22
C PRO A 196 4.45 20.87 -13.05
N VAL A 197 5.48 21.51 -13.58
CA VAL A 197 6.87 21.02 -13.51
C VAL A 197 7.31 20.81 -12.05
N GLY A 198 7.98 19.71 -11.77
CA GLY A 198 8.51 19.35 -10.45
C GLY A 198 7.49 18.67 -9.52
N LYS A 199 6.26 18.43 -9.97
CA LYS A 199 5.26 17.68 -9.20
C LYS A 199 5.40 16.18 -9.42
N ILE A 200 5.21 15.42 -8.34
CA ILE A 200 5.31 13.97 -8.29
C ILE A 200 4.00 13.33 -8.74
N VAL A 201 4.07 12.42 -9.70
CA VAL A 201 3.00 11.45 -9.97
C VAL A 201 3.35 10.16 -9.24
N SER A 202 2.59 9.84 -8.21
CA SER A 202 2.65 8.57 -7.50
C SER A 202 1.47 7.67 -7.89
N VAL A 203 1.63 6.36 -7.79
CA VAL A 203 0.54 5.39 -8.03
C VAL A 203 0.53 4.36 -6.89
N ALA A 204 -0.65 4.15 -6.29
CA ALA A 204 -0.91 2.95 -5.49
C ALA A 204 -1.04 1.77 -6.47
N ALA A 205 -0.01 0.94 -6.51
CA ALA A 205 0.15 -0.11 -7.51
C ALA A 205 -0.29 -1.48 -6.99
N TYR A 206 -0.68 -2.37 -7.90
CA TYR A 206 -0.84 -3.78 -7.54
C TYR A 206 0.49 -4.52 -7.62
N PRO A 207 0.73 -5.47 -6.69
CA PRO A 207 1.95 -6.28 -6.69
C PRO A 207 2.00 -7.29 -7.86
N PRO A 208 3.16 -7.91 -8.12
CA PRO A 208 3.32 -8.96 -9.12
C PRO A 208 2.43 -10.19 -8.89
N PRO A 209 1.92 -10.85 -9.95
CA PRO A 209 1.19 -12.11 -9.81
C PRO A 209 2.10 -13.24 -9.30
N THR A 210 1.54 -14.14 -8.50
CA THR A 210 2.28 -15.24 -7.90
C THR A 210 1.38 -16.45 -7.69
N LEU A 211 1.98 -17.65 -7.64
CA LEU A 211 1.26 -18.88 -7.29
C LEU A 211 0.72 -18.88 -5.86
N TRP A 212 1.31 -18.06 -4.97
CA TRP A 212 0.88 -17.94 -3.58
C TRP A 212 -0.38 -17.07 -3.41
N HIS A 213 -0.64 -16.20 -4.39
CA HIS A 213 -1.81 -15.33 -4.42
C HIS A 213 -2.33 -15.23 -5.86
N PRO A 214 -3.06 -16.25 -6.35
CA PRO A 214 -3.46 -16.35 -7.75
C PRO A 214 -4.78 -15.60 -8.02
N VAL A 215 -4.86 -14.31 -7.68
CA VAL A 215 -6.04 -13.45 -7.89
C VAL A 215 -5.73 -12.40 -8.95
N PRO A 216 -6.06 -12.63 -10.23
CA PRO A 216 -5.64 -11.76 -11.34
C PRO A 216 -6.10 -10.30 -11.24
N ALA A 217 -7.24 -10.06 -10.58
CA ALA A 217 -7.84 -8.73 -10.49
C ALA A 217 -6.99 -7.72 -9.67
N VAL A 218 -6.12 -8.23 -8.78
CA VAL A 218 -5.31 -7.41 -7.86
C VAL A 218 -3.81 -7.60 -8.08
N HIS A 219 -3.42 -7.88 -9.33
CA HIS A 219 -2.03 -8.06 -9.73
C HIS A 219 -1.74 -7.40 -11.06
N TRP A 220 -0.51 -6.90 -11.21
CA TRP A 220 -0.01 -6.43 -12.49
C TRP A 220 1.10 -7.34 -13.01
N GLU A 221 0.92 -7.86 -14.22
CA GLU A 221 1.96 -8.59 -14.92
C GLU A 221 3.17 -7.71 -15.20
N GLN A 222 4.36 -8.29 -15.30
CA GLN A 222 5.62 -7.59 -15.47
C GLN A 222 5.59 -6.53 -16.58
N LYS A 223 5.05 -6.88 -17.75
CA LYS A 223 4.97 -5.95 -18.88
C LYS A 223 4.15 -4.70 -18.53
N TYR A 224 3.00 -4.90 -17.88
CA TYR A 224 2.12 -3.80 -17.51
C TYR A 224 2.69 -2.96 -16.37
N PHE A 225 3.24 -3.63 -15.36
CA PHE A 225 3.90 -2.97 -14.23
C PHE A 225 5.01 -2.02 -14.75
N ARG A 226 5.88 -2.49 -15.65
CA ARG A 226 6.90 -1.66 -16.30
C ARG A 226 6.34 -0.51 -17.12
N GLN A 227 5.19 -0.71 -17.78
CA GLN A 227 4.53 0.37 -18.53
C GLN A 227 4.01 1.48 -17.62
N VAL A 228 3.44 1.12 -16.45
CA VAL A 228 3.04 2.08 -15.41
C VAL A 228 4.28 2.76 -14.82
N ALA A 229 5.28 1.99 -14.40
CA ALA A 229 6.51 2.52 -13.81
C ALA A 229 7.16 3.63 -14.65
N ARG A 230 7.25 3.45 -15.97
CA ARG A 230 7.83 4.46 -16.89
C ARG A 230 7.04 5.76 -17.01
N ARG A 231 5.82 5.82 -16.50
CA ARG A 231 4.91 6.97 -16.59
C ARG A 231 4.81 7.79 -15.32
N VAL A 232 5.38 7.27 -14.23
CA VAL A 232 5.22 7.86 -12.89
C VAL A 232 6.59 8.08 -12.24
N ASP A 233 6.64 8.91 -11.21
CA ASP A 233 7.86 9.16 -10.44
C ASP A 233 7.99 8.18 -9.29
N GLN A 234 6.85 7.70 -8.77
CA GLN A 234 6.80 6.86 -7.58
C GLN A 234 5.70 5.80 -7.68
N LEU A 235 6.02 4.61 -7.20
CA LEU A 235 5.08 3.51 -7.00
C LEU A 235 5.00 3.16 -5.51
N ALA A 236 3.79 2.96 -5.00
CA ALA A 236 3.52 2.39 -3.69
C ALA A 236 2.70 1.09 -3.86
N PRO A 237 3.35 -0.05 -4.15
CA PRO A 237 2.66 -1.33 -4.33
C PRO A 237 1.98 -1.77 -3.03
N MET A 238 0.69 -2.06 -3.09
CA MET A 238 -0.14 -2.52 -1.98
C MET A 238 0.13 -4.00 -1.72
N MET A 239 1.07 -4.31 -0.80
CA MET A 239 1.55 -5.66 -0.54
C MET A 239 0.80 -6.31 0.64
N TYR A 240 -0.52 -6.19 0.65
CA TYR A 240 -1.44 -6.68 1.69
C TYR A 240 -2.76 -7.16 1.06
N ASP A 241 -3.74 -7.57 1.87
CA ASP A 241 -5.04 -8.12 1.44
C ASP A 241 -4.89 -9.39 0.57
N THR A 242 -4.05 -10.31 1.05
CA THR A 242 -3.64 -11.49 0.30
C THR A 242 -4.48 -12.73 0.57
N ALA A 243 -5.37 -12.69 1.55
CA ALA A 243 -6.11 -13.86 2.05
C ALA A 243 -5.22 -15.03 2.53
N ILE A 244 -3.92 -14.83 2.70
CA ILE A 244 -2.99 -15.85 3.19
C ILE A 244 -3.18 -16.07 4.68
N ARG A 245 -3.30 -17.34 5.09
CA ARG A 245 -3.54 -17.74 6.50
C ARG A 245 -2.29 -18.19 7.24
N PHE A 246 -1.15 -18.22 6.58
CA PHE A 246 0.10 -18.76 7.11
C PHE A 246 1.20 -17.69 7.12
N PRO A 247 1.69 -17.25 8.29
CA PRO A 247 2.67 -16.17 8.39
C PRO A 247 3.92 -16.36 7.53
N LYS A 248 4.50 -17.57 7.52
CA LYS A 248 5.70 -17.83 6.71
C LYS A 248 5.43 -17.77 5.21
N CYS A 249 4.21 -18.15 4.77
CA CYS A 249 3.83 -17.99 3.37
C CYS A 249 3.74 -16.51 2.99
N TYR A 250 3.16 -15.68 3.87
CA TYR A 250 3.11 -14.23 3.66
C TYR A 250 4.51 -13.60 3.67
N GLN A 251 5.39 -13.95 4.62
CA GLN A 251 6.79 -13.50 4.64
C GLN A 251 7.52 -13.86 3.33
N HIS A 252 7.30 -15.08 2.81
CA HIS A 252 7.88 -15.50 1.55
C HIS A 252 7.35 -14.70 0.36
N LEU A 253 6.04 -14.45 0.34
CA LEU A 253 5.40 -13.62 -0.65
C LEU A 253 5.97 -12.20 -0.66
N MET A 254 6.05 -11.57 0.51
CA MET A 254 6.65 -10.24 0.68
C MET A 254 8.10 -10.20 0.18
N SER A 255 8.91 -11.24 0.47
CA SER A 255 10.28 -11.34 -0.02
C SER A 255 10.36 -11.46 -1.55
N SER A 256 9.46 -12.22 -2.17
CA SER A 256 9.39 -12.36 -3.63
C SER A 256 8.95 -11.06 -4.29
N TRP A 257 7.86 -10.46 -3.79
CA TRP A 257 7.37 -9.17 -4.28
C TRP A 257 8.42 -8.06 -4.16
N THR A 258 9.17 -8.01 -3.05
CA THR A 258 10.26 -7.05 -2.87
C THR A 258 11.26 -7.10 -4.02
N THR A 259 11.69 -8.30 -4.43
CA THR A 259 12.64 -8.48 -5.53
C THR A 259 12.03 -8.15 -6.88
N ASP A 260 10.84 -8.68 -7.17
CA ASP A 260 10.18 -8.49 -8.47
C ASP A 260 9.83 -7.01 -8.70
N ILE A 261 9.30 -6.32 -7.70
CA ILE A 261 8.92 -4.91 -7.76
C ILE A 261 10.15 -4.04 -8.04
N VAL A 262 11.26 -4.27 -7.34
CA VAL A 262 12.51 -3.53 -7.56
C VAL A 262 13.01 -3.72 -9.00
N GLU A 263 13.02 -4.96 -9.50
CA GLU A 263 13.46 -5.27 -10.85
C GLU A 263 12.53 -4.68 -11.93
N TRP A 264 11.23 -4.64 -11.67
CA TRP A 264 10.25 -4.19 -12.66
C TRP A 264 10.05 -2.68 -12.67
N SER A 265 10.47 -1.98 -11.62
CA SER A 265 10.29 -0.53 -11.49
C SER A 265 11.30 0.31 -12.26
N GLU A 266 12.42 -0.24 -12.69
CA GLU A 266 13.44 0.36 -13.57
C GLU A 266 13.63 1.89 -13.45
N GLY A 267 14.15 2.36 -12.32
CA GLY A 267 14.46 3.78 -12.11
C GLY A 267 13.31 4.61 -11.53
N THR A 268 12.11 4.05 -11.41
CA THR A 268 10.98 4.68 -10.72
C THR A 268 11.08 4.40 -9.22
N GLN A 269 10.91 5.43 -8.39
CA GLN A 269 10.99 5.30 -6.93
C GLN A 269 9.91 4.35 -6.39
N VAL A 270 10.29 3.48 -5.46
CA VAL A 270 9.39 2.50 -4.84
C VAL A 270 9.34 2.67 -3.33
N LEU A 271 8.10 2.71 -2.81
CA LEU A 271 7.76 2.56 -1.40
C LEU A 271 6.95 1.28 -1.24
N PHE A 272 7.45 0.27 -0.54
CA PHE A 272 6.69 -0.97 -0.33
C PHE A 272 5.51 -0.73 0.62
N GLY A 273 4.28 -0.85 0.12
CA GLY A 273 3.07 -0.74 0.92
C GLY A 273 2.94 -1.89 1.91
N ILE A 274 2.87 -1.58 3.20
CA ILE A 274 2.80 -2.56 4.29
C ILE A 274 1.58 -2.33 5.17
N PRO A 275 0.93 -3.41 5.68
CA PRO A 275 -0.24 -3.29 6.53
C PRO A 275 0.14 -2.94 7.97
N VAL A 276 -0.53 -1.92 8.52
CA VAL A 276 -0.54 -1.55 9.93
C VAL A 276 -1.98 -1.31 10.40
N TYR A 277 -2.89 -2.19 9.98
CA TYR A 277 -4.32 -2.13 10.27
C TYR A 277 -4.86 -3.52 10.57
N SER A 278 -6.03 -3.56 11.21
CA SER A 278 -6.56 -4.79 11.77
C SER A 278 -7.95 -5.18 11.28
N ASP A 279 -8.38 -4.74 10.09
CA ASP A 279 -9.71 -5.00 9.49
C ASP A 279 -10.21 -6.44 9.74
N ALA A 280 -10.45 -6.72 11.02
CA ALA A 280 -10.91 -8.04 11.47
C ALA A 280 -12.32 -8.29 10.95
N GLY A 281 -12.48 -9.34 10.15
CA GLY A 281 -13.80 -9.77 9.65
C GLY A 281 -13.98 -9.64 8.14
N VAL A 282 -13.02 -9.11 7.41
CA VAL A 282 -12.98 -9.24 5.94
C VAL A 282 -12.28 -10.54 5.56
N GLU A 283 -12.79 -11.25 4.55
CA GLU A 283 -12.27 -12.58 4.20
C GLU A 283 -10.90 -12.57 3.52
N TYR A 284 -10.45 -11.41 3.05
CA TYR A 284 -9.19 -11.24 2.30
C TYR A 284 -8.05 -10.66 3.15
N HIS A 285 -8.30 -10.29 4.43
CA HIS A 285 -7.28 -9.79 5.34
C HIS A 285 -7.25 -10.61 6.64
N TYR A 286 -6.05 -11.04 7.05
CA TYR A 286 -5.83 -11.77 8.31
C TYR A 286 -4.78 -11.03 9.16
N PRO A 287 -5.17 -10.18 10.12
CA PRO A 287 -4.24 -9.32 10.87
C PRO A 287 -3.17 -10.08 11.67
N ASN A 288 -3.43 -11.33 12.06
CA ASN A 288 -2.42 -12.19 12.69
C ASN A 288 -1.34 -12.68 11.71
N VAL A 289 -1.52 -12.47 10.41
CA VAL A 289 -0.62 -12.89 9.34
C VAL A 289 -0.10 -11.68 8.58
N GLU A 290 -1.01 -10.84 8.12
CA GLU A 290 -0.76 -9.63 7.35
C GLU A 290 -0.63 -8.46 8.32
N ASN A 291 0.56 -8.23 8.83
CA ASN A 291 0.86 -7.18 9.80
C ASN A 291 2.29 -6.67 9.61
N LEU A 292 2.60 -5.58 10.28
CA LEU A 292 3.90 -4.93 10.23
C LEU A 292 5.06 -5.90 10.45
N HIS A 293 4.95 -6.79 11.46
CA HIS A 293 5.99 -7.76 11.80
C HIS A 293 6.33 -8.69 10.61
N ASN A 294 5.33 -9.37 10.08
CA ASN A 294 5.56 -10.34 8.99
C ASN A 294 5.93 -9.67 7.67
N ALA A 295 5.39 -8.46 7.41
CA ALA A 295 5.74 -7.67 6.25
C ALA A 295 7.23 -7.29 6.27
N LEU A 296 7.72 -6.72 7.37
CA LEU A 296 9.12 -6.33 7.52
C LEU A 296 10.07 -7.52 7.43
N LEU A 297 9.76 -8.67 8.04
CA LEU A 297 10.57 -9.88 7.90
C LEU A 297 10.74 -10.30 6.44
N GLY A 298 9.68 -10.23 5.65
CA GLY A 298 9.73 -10.57 4.22
C GLY A 298 10.50 -9.54 3.41
N ILE A 299 10.28 -8.24 3.63
CA ILE A 299 11.01 -7.16 2.96
C ILE A 299 12.51 -7.24 3.28
N HIS A 300 12.87 -7.44 4.54
CA HIS A 300 14.26 -7.64 4.94
C HIS A 300 14.91 -8.84 4.24
N ALA A 301 14.17 -9.94 4.09
CA ALA A 301 14.67 -11.11 3.36
C ALA A 301 14.86 -10.78 1.86
N GLY A 302 13.94 -10.06 1.25
CA GLY A 302 14.02 -9.63 -0.15
C GLY A 302 15.20 -8.68 -0.39
N LEU A 303 15.31 -7.60 0.38
CA LEU A 303 16.38 -6.60 0.27
C LEU A 303 17.76 -7.18 0.59
N SER A 304 17.84 -8.17 1.49
CA SER A 304 19.12 -8.84 1.82
C SER A 304 19.70 -9.68 0.70
N LYS A 305 19.00 -9.89 -0.41
CA LYS A 305 19.54 -10.56 -1.61
C LYS A 305 20.47 -9.65 -2.41
N TYR A 306 20.41 -8.34 -2.16
CA TYR A 306 21.25 -7.34 -2.82
C TYR A 306 22.48 -7.00 -1.97
N THR A 307 23.63 -6.88 -2.58
CA THR A 307 24.87 -6.42 -1.92
C THR A 307 24.76 -4.95 -1.52
N PHE A 308 24.13 -4.13 -2.36
CA PHE A 308 23.80 -2.74 -2.11
C PHE A 308 22.31 -2.55 -2.28
N LEU A 309 21.69 -1.65 -1.52
CA LEU A 309 20.29 -1.33 -1.70
C LEU A 309 20.03 -0.87 -3.14
N PRO A 310 18.96 -1.36 -3.78
CA PRO A 310 18.56 -0.89 -5.10
C PRO A 310 18.32 0.62 -5.10
N THR A 311 18.79 1.32 -6.12
CA THR A 311 18.73 2.79 -6.19
C THR A 311 17.31 3.34 -6.32
N ASN A 312 16.38 2.53 -6.77
CA ASN A 312 14.96 2.87 -6.87
C ASN A 312 14.15 2.54 -5.60
N TYR A 313 14.71 1.81 -4.65
CA TYR A 313 14.10 1.61 -3.34
C TYR A 313 14.18 2.88 -2.51
N ALA A 314 13.06 3.35 -1.98
CA ALA A 314 12.99 4.56 -1.15
C ALA A 314 12.63 4.29 0.31
N GLY A 315 11.92 3.21 0.60
CA GLY A 315 11.45 2.87 1.95
C GLY A 315 10.20 2.03 1.92
N VAL A 316 9.43 2.10 2.99
CA VAL A 316 8.12 1.48 3.12
C VAL A 316 7.02 2.54 3.19
N ALA A 317 5.79 2.18 2.81
CA ALA A 317 4.61 3.02 2.99
C ALA A 317 3.60 2.29 3.88
N MET A 318 3.28 2.88 5.03
CA MET A 318 2.42 2.27 6.06
C MET A 318 0.94 2.56 5.77
N TYR A 319 0.16 1.54 5.59
CA TYR A 319 -1.29 1.63 5.48
C TYR A 319 -1.91 0.98 6.72
N CYS A 320 -2.45 1.78 7.69
CA CYS A 320 -2.71 3.21 7.61
C CYS A 320 -2.47 3.90 8.97
N ALA A 321 -2.22 5.22 8.96
CA ALA A 321 -1.91 6.00 10.15
C ALA A 321 -3.01 6.04 11.22
N TRP A 322 -4.26 5.87 10.83
CA TRP A 322 -5.40 5.97 11.76
C TRP A 322 -5.68 4.68 12.54
N GLU A 323 -5.00 3.60 12.21
CA GLU A 323 -5.07 2.33 12.94
C GLU A 323 -3.74 1.95 13.59
N MET A 324 -2.62 2.54 13.16
CA MET A 324 -1.29 2.28 13.72
C MET A 324 -1.20 2.72 15.17
N ASP A 325 -0.97 1.78 16.07
CA ASP A 325 -0.88 2.03 17.51
C ASP A 325 0.56 2.25 18.00
N GLN A 326 0.73 2.59 19.29
CA GLN A 326 2.05 2.82 19.88
C GLN A 326 2.93 1.56 19.87
N GLN A 327 2.36 0.37 19.97
CA GLN A 327 3.15 -0.87 19.96
C GLN A 327 3.74 -1.14 18.59
N GLU A 328 3.03 -0.76 17.52
CA GLU A 328 3.50 -0.87 16.15
C GLU A 328 4.57 0.18 15.86
N TRP A 329 4.44 1.42 16.37
CA TRP A 329 5.50 2.42 16.29
C TRP A 329 6.76 1.97 17.01
N ASP A 330 6.64 1.47 18.26
CA ASP A 330 7.78 0.93 19.04
C ASP A 330 8.42 -0.28 18.32
N TYR A 331 7.60 -1.09 17.63
CA TYR A 331 8.09 -2.21 16.83
C TYR A 331 8.85 -1.73 15.60
N PHE A 332 8.30 -0.75 14.86
CA PHE A 332 8.90 -0.17 13.67
C PHE A 332 10.27 0.46 14.00
N GLU A 333 10.34 1.28 15.04
CA GLU A 333 11.58 1.87 15.54
C GLU A 333 12.64 0.78 15.85
N ARG A 334 12.25 -0.22 16.60
CA ARG A 334 13.20 -1.27 17.06
C ARG A 334 13.69 -2.17 15.95
N GLU A 335 12.83 -2.54 15.00
CA GLU A 335 13.10 -3.60 14.03
C GLU A 335 13.46 -3.08 12.63
N PHE A 336 13.14 -1.84 12.32
CA PHE A 336 13.35 -1.30 10.97
C PHE A 336 14.23 -0.06 10.93
N GLU A 337 14.07 0.87 11.87
CA GLU A 337 14.67 2.18 11.78
C GLU A 337 16.19 2.17 11.98
N LYS A 338 16.83 3.10 11.29
CA LYS A 338 18.25 3.40 11.47
C LYS A 338 18.44 4.15 12.77
N LYS A 339 19.08 3.50 13.73
CA LYS A 339 19.47 4.15 14.98
C LYS A 339 20.49 5.24 14.66
N GLU A 340 20.18 6.47 15.05
CA GLU A 340 21.19 7.53 15.06
C GLU A 340 22.33 7.06 15.99
N LYS A 341 23.54 7.18 15.52
CA LYS A 341 24.70 6.95 16.42
C LYS A 341 24.61 8.03 17.48
N GLU A 342 24.44 7.62 18.71
CA GLU A 342 24.66 8.55 19.83
C GLU A 342 26.01 9.26 19.63
N PRO A 343 26.04 10.59 19.78
CA PRO A 343 27.24 11.38 19.51
C PRO A 343 28.42 11.03 20.44
#